data_463d4a35ac63f81766d4ebf5d1717c15
#
_entry.id   463d4a35ac63f81766d4ebf5d1717c15
#
_cell.length_a   1.000
_cell.length_b   1.000
_cell.length_c   1.000
_cell.angle_alpha   90.00
_cell.angle_beta   90.00
_cell.angle_gamma   90.00
#
_symmetry.space_group_name_H-M   'P 1'
#
loop_
_entity.id
_entity.type
_entity.pdbx_description
1 polymer ?
#
loop_
_entity_poly.entity_id
_entity_poly.type
_entity_poly.pdbx_seq_one_letter_code
_entity_poly.pdbx_strand_id
1 'polypeptide(L)'
;MDIRTLSKKLKLSITTVSRALSGYSDVSAKTRTRVEKFAKKYKYSPNPYASRLASGKSNTVGFVLPLYGLNSNNLNQTSFFEFISGMTNTIHSENIQFFMMFANTAEEEKKAYEKLIYVQKVDKIILHNLKKKDSRIKMLKKNNVKFVTWGRTESLKNYSWVDLDNEGSINLIMKYLIEKNHNQIAYINIVENYNFAFQRQQGYLKSLKNFKIKYNKNYYLSVKNEEPEESAALIKNMLKNNPKITAIICSTEYSGVGAIKACNELNKKIGKDISVITFDGPVVQLLTTPALTAISHPRKELGSKAIEILLDMDKKNYTPKSYLAKPKIVERGTVNTLKKI
;
A
#
# COMPACT_ATOMS: atom_id res chain seq x y z
N MET A 1 18.69 -28.15 21.48
CA MET A 1 18.00 -29.00 22.49
C MET A 1 16.52 -28.98 22.17
N ASP A 2 15.79 -30.08 22.42
CA ASP A 2 14.34 -30.14 22.27
C ASP A 2 13.58 -30.00 23.59
N ILE A 3 12.25 -29.85 23.54
CA ILE A 3 11.41 -29.68 24.73
C ILE A 3 11.41 -30.91 25.64
N ARG A 4 11.57 -32.11 25.08
CA ARG A 4 11.64 -33.36 25.86
C ARG A 4 12.88 -33.39 26.73
N THR A 5 14.04 -33.01 26.20
CA THR A 5 15.30 -32.91 26.92
C THR A 5 15.24 -31.82 27.99
N LEU A 6 14.62 -30.65 27.67
CA LEU A 6 14.43 -29.55 28.62
C LEU A 6 13.55 -29.99 29.80
N SER A 7 12.42 -30.65 29.50
CA SER A 7 11.49 -31.16 30.55
C SER A 7 12.13 -32.17 31.47
N LYS A 8 12.93 -33.12 30.93
CA LYS A 8 13.68 -34.08 31.72
C LYS A 8 14.68 -33.39 32.66
N LYS A 9 15.46 -32.40 32.16
CA LYS A 9 16.42 -31.64 32.99
C LYS A 9 15.76 -30.83 34.09
N LEU A 10 14.56 -30.29 33.82
CA LEU A 10 13.78 -29.53 34.80
C LEU A 10 12.97 -30.42 35.75
N LYS A 11 12.85 -31.72 35.49
CA LYS A 11 11.94 -32.65 36.19
C LYS A 11 10.50 -32.14 36.19
N LEU A 12 10.07 -31.62 35.04
CA LEU A 12 8.72 -31.12 34.80
C LEU A 12 8.09 -31.84 33.61
N SER A 13 6.74 -31.83 33.49
CA SER A 13 6.10 -32.38 32.32
C SER A 13 6.37 -31.46 31.10
N ILE A 14 6.33 -32.03 29.90
CA ILE A 14 6.42 -31.24 28.63
C ILE A 14 5.34 -30.17 28.60
N THR A 15 4.12 -30.50 29.04
CA THR A 15 3.01 -29.57 29.13
C THR A 15 3.31 -28.39 30.06
N THR A 16 3.86 -28.65 31.26
CA THR A 16 4.23 -27.59 32.21
C THR A 16 5.32 -26.67 31.63
N VAL A 17 6.33 -27.25 31.00
CA VAL A 17 7.41 -26.47 30.36
C VAL A 17 6.85 -25.60 29.21
N SER A 18 6.01 -26.19 28.37
CA SER A 18 5.36 -25.44 27.25
C SER A 18 4.49 -24.31 27.76
N ARG A 19 3.64 -24.55 28.77
CA ARG A 19 2.76 -23.53 29.36
C ARG A 19 3.53 -22.44 30.08
N ALA A 20 4.63 -22.79 30.77
CA ALA A 20 5.53 -21.81 31.39
C ALA A 20 6.12 -20.85 30.34
N LEU A 21 6.66 -21.39 29.24
CA LEU A 21 7.27 -20.61 28.14
C LEU A 21 6.23 -19.79 27.35
N SER A 22 4.98 -20.22 27.33
CA SER A 22 3.86 -19.52 26.67
C SER A 22 3.14 -18.52 27.58
N GLY A 23 3.59 -18.33 28.83
CA GLY A 23 3.06 -17.31 29.73
C GLY A 23 1.70 -17.63 30.37
N TYR A 24 1.23 -18.87 30.36
CA TYR A 24 -0.07 -19.25 30.92
C TYR A 24 -0.15 -18.96 32.43
N SER A 25 -1.28 -18.40 32.90
CA SER A 25 -1.48 -17.96 34.29
C SER A 25 -1.56 -19.10 35.32
N ASP A 26 -1.83 -20.31 34.89
CA ASP A 26 -1.90 -21.51 35.74
C ASP A 26 -0.53 -22.09 36.10
N VAL A 27 0.57 -21.52 35.57
CA VAL A 27 1.94 -21.86 35.97
C VAL A 27 2.46 -20.80 36.95
N SER A 28 2.88 -21.23 38.14
CA SER A 28 3.41 -20.33 39.17
C SER A 28 4.58 -19.48 38.65
N ALA A 29 4.69 -18.22 39.07
CA ALA A 29 5.78 -17.31 38.73
C ALA A 29 7.15 -17.92 38.97
N LYS A 30 7.34 -18.64 40.09
CA LYS A 30 8.58 -19.37 40.44
C LYS A 30 8.95 -20.43 39.40
N THR A 31 7.97 -21.22 38.97
CA THR A 31 8.19 -22.26 37.94
C THR A 31 8.49 -21.63 36.60
N ARG A 32 7.76 -20.56 36.21
CA ARG A 32 7.99 -19.82 34.97
C ARG A 32 9.42 -19.29 34.90
N THR A 33 9.87 -18.52 35.90
CA THR A 33 11.23 -17.97 35.96
C THR A 33 12.29 -19.06 35.88
N ARG A 34 12.06 -20.20 36.55
CA ARG A 34 12.99 -21.35 36.51
C ARG A 34 13.08 -21.92 35.08
N VAL A 35 11.95 -22.10 34.39
CA VAL A 35 11.90 -22.66 33.04
C VAL A 35 12.56 -21.70 32.05
N GLU A 36 12.25 -20.40 32.10
CA GLU A 36 12.83 -19.36 31.24
C GLU A 36 14.36 -19.28 31.40
N LYS A 37 14.85 -19.31 32.65
CA LYS A 37 16.28 -19.29 32.95
C LYS A 37 17.00 -20.51 32.36
N PHE A 38 16.39 -21.69 32.44
CA PHE A 38 16.93 -22.91 31.86
C PHE A 38 16.87 -22.88 30.32
N ALA A 39 15.76 -22.43 29.73
CA ALA A 39 15.63 -22.30 28.29
C ALA A 39 16.69 -21.34 27.71
N LYS A 40 16.93 -20.19 28.38
CA LYS A 40 17.99 -19.24 28.02
C LYS A 40 19.37 -19.84 28.12
N LYS A 41 19.69 -20.56 29.26
CA LYS A 41 20.98 -21.23 29.48
C LYS A 41 21.31 -22.23 28.38
N TYR A 42 20.33 -23.01 27.95
CA TYR A 42 20.51 -24.06 26.94
C TYR A 42 20.14 -23.63 25.51
N LYS A 43 19.94 -22.31 25.28
CA LYS A 43 19.56 -21.75 23.98
C LYS A 43 18.37 -22.50 23.36
N TYR A 44 17.42 -22.90 24.20
CA TYR A 44 16.18 -23.51 23.73
C TYR A 44 15.15 -22.44 23.37
N SER A 45 14.56 -22.55 22.19
CA SER A 45 13.40 -21.80 21.78
C SER A 45 12.26 -22.76 21.40
N PRO A 46 11.02 -22.51 21.82
CA PRO A 46 9.89 -23.32 21.39
C PRO A 46 9.83 -23.43 19.88
N ASN A 47 9.56 -24.64 19.38
CA ASN A 47 9.35 -24.82 17.95
C ASN A 47 8.04 -24.11 17.56
N PRO A 48 8.08 -23.09 16.67
CA PRO A 48 6.89 -22.34 16.28
C PRO A 48 5.79 -23.23 15.70
N TYR A 49 6.14 -24.28 14.95
CA TYR A 49 5.18 -25.22 14.38
C TYR A 49 4.47 -26.06 15.46
N ALA A 50 5.21 -26.53 16.46
CA ALA A 50 4.63 -27.28 17.58
C ALA A 50 3.74 -26.39 18.46
N SER A 51 4.13 -25.13 18.67
CA SER A 51 3.35 -24.14 19.40
C SER A 51 2.04 -23.79 18.69
N ARG A 52 2.06 -23.67 17.37
CA ARG A 52 0.88 -23.49 16.52
C ARG A 52 -0.10 -24.65 16.64
N LEU A 53 0.43 -25.87 16.58
CA LEU A 53 -0.41 -27.09 16.70
C LEU A 53 -1.10 -27.17 18.07
N ALA A 54 -0.42 -26.74 19.11
CA ALA A 54 -0.95 -26.76 20.49
C ALA A 54 -1.95 -25.62 20.78
N SER A 55 -1.74 -24.43 20.20
CA SER A 55 -2.57 -23.24 20.46
C SER A 55 -3.70 -23.06 19.45
N GLY A 56 -3.64 -23.72 18.30
CA GLY A 56 -4.55 -23.51 17.17
C GLY A 56 -4.43 -22.13 16.51
N LYS A 57 -3.48 -21.28 16.98
CA LYS A 57 -3.22 -19.94 16.44
C LYS A 57 -1.77 -19.82 16.03
N SER A 58 -1.51 -19.41 14.81
CA SER A 58 -0.15 -19.26 14.31
C SER A 58 0.41 -17.86 14.47
N ASN A 59 -0.44 -16.86 14.74
CA ASN A 59 -0.11 -15.44 14.79
C ASN A 59 0.75 -14.99 13.61
N THR A 60 0.31 -15.37 12.41
CA THR A 60 1.05 -15.17 11.17
C THR A 60 0.30 -14.26 10.22
N VAL A 61 1.03 -13.37 9.57
CA VAL A 61 0.52 -12.49 8.50
C VAL A 61 1.31 -12.77 7.23
N GLY A 62 0.59 -13.07 6.15
CA GLY A 62 1.15 -13.27 4.82
C GLY A 62 1.00 -12.04 3.94
N PHE A 63 1.99 -11.83 3.09
CA PHE A 63 2.00 -10.80 2.08
C PHE A 63 2.68 -11.32 0.80
N VAL A 64 2.13 -10.96 -0.37
CA VAL A 64 2.76 -11.24 -1.65
C VAL A 64 3.11 -9.92 -2.32
N LEU A 65 4.40 -9.70 -2.60
CA LEU A 65 4.88 -8.55 -3.36
C LEU A 65 5.08 -8.94 -4.82
N PRO A 66 4.18 -8.51 -5.74
CA PRO A 66 4.41 -8.72 -7.15
C PRO A 66 5.52 -7.81 -7.64
N LEU A 67 6.46 -8.37 -8.42
CA LEU A 67 7.60 -7.69 -9.06
C LEU A 67 7.34 -7.52 -10.58
N TYR A 68 6.08 -7.43 -10.97
CA TYR A 68 5.64 -7.27 -12.37
C TYR A 68 4.54 -6.20 -12.47
N GLY A 69 4.20 -5.79 -13.68
CA GLY A 69 3.22 -4.72 -13.91
C GLY A 69 3.70 -3.40 -13.31
N LEU A 70 2.90 -2.74 -12.50
CA LEU A 70 3.27 -1.48 -11.84
C LEU A 70 4.50 -1.60 -10.92
N ASN A 71 4.83 -2.79 -10.47
CA ASN A 71 5.96 -3.03 -9.56
C ASN A 71 7.19 -3.58 -10.28
N SER A 72 7.20 -3.64 -11.62
CA SER A 72 8.37 -4.07 -12.41
C SER A 72 9.57 -3.12 -12.26
N ASN A 73 9.30 -1.86 -11.92
CA ASN A 73 10.33 -0.89 -11.60
C ASN A 73 10.70 -0.96 -10.11
N ASN A 74 11.96 -1.21 -9.78
CA ASN A 74 12.47 -1.34 -8.42
C ASN A 74 12.18 -0.12 -7.52
N LEU A 75 11.98 1.06 -8.11
CA LEU A 75 11.67 2.28 -7.38
C LEU A 75 10.26 2.24 -6.75
N ASN A 76 9.28 1.58 -7.38
CA ASN A 76 7.93 1.47 -6.85
C ASN A 76 7.84 0.67 -5.54
N GLN A 77 8.83 -0.14 -5.24
CA GLN A 77 8.88 -0.94 -4.02
C GLN A 77 9.09 -0.09 -2.77
N THR A 78 9.64 1.12 -2.88
CA THR A 78 9.84 2.03 -1.74
C THR A 78 8.54 2.38 -1.04
N SER A 79 7.45 2.59 -1.78
CA SER A 79 6.11 2.85 -1.26
C SER A 79 5.59 1.70 -0.38
N PHE A 80 5.91 0.48 -0.77
CA PHE A 80 5.56 -0.72 -0.04
C PHE A 80 6.33 -0.83 1.29
N PHE A 81 7.63 -0.54 1.29
CA PHE A 81 8.42 -0.54 2.53
C PHE A 81 7.96 0.52 3.53
N GLU A 82 7.47 1.68 3.08
CA GLU A 82 6.83 2.65 3.98
C GLU A 82 5.56 2.09 4.63
N PHE A 83 4.72 1.40 3.88
CA PHE A 83 3.53 0.75 4.42
C PHE A 83 3.89 -0.30 5.47
N ILE A 84 4.86 -1.19 5.18
CA ILE A 84 5.35 -2.18 6.15
C ILE A 84 5.93 -1.50 7.39
N SER A 85 6.71 -0.42 7.21
CA SER A 85 7.31 0.29 8.36
C SER A 85 6.25 0.80 9.35
N GLY A 86 5.04 1.10 8.87
CA GLY A 86 3.92 1.45 9.73
C GLY A 86 3.40 0.32 10.60
N MET A 87 3.67 -0.94 10.24
CA MET A 87 3.24 -2.12 10.98
C MET A 87 4.28 -2.64 11.99
N THR A 88 5.56 -2.22 11.87
CA THR A 88 6.69 -2.86 12.56
C THR A 88 6.55 -2.89 14.08
N ASN A 89 6.10 -1.79 14.69
CA ASN A 89 5.91 -1.73 16.14
C ASN A 89 4.89 -2.76 16.62
N THR A 90 3.74 -2.86 15.94
CA THR A 90 2.70 -3.81 16.28
C THR A 90 3.13 -5.25 15.98
N ILE A 91 3.82 -5.49 14.86
CA ILE A 91 4.37 -6.81 14.54
C ILE A 91 5.31 -7.28 15.65
N HIS A 92 6.16 -6.39 16.17
CA HIS A 92 7.10 -6.72 17.23
C HIS A 92 6.40 -6.92 18.58
N SER A 93 5.54 -6.00 19.03
CA SER A 93 4.87 -6.07 20.33
C SER A 93 3.93 -7.29 20.45
N GLU A 94 3.24 -7.63 19.36
CA GLU A 94 2.32 -8.78 19.30
C GLU A 94 2.99 -10.08 18.88
N ASN A 95 4.31 -10.09 18.69
CA ASN A 95 5.10 -11.25 18.27
C ASN A 95 4.53 -11.93 17.01
N ILE A 96 4.19 -11.12 16.00
CA ILE A 96 3.63 -11.59 14.73
C ILE A 96 4.75 -12.12 13.84
N GLN A 97 4.55 -13.29 13.26
CA GLN A 97 5.42 -13.81 12.21
C GLN A 97 4.93 -13.30 10.85
N PHE A 98 5.74 -12.47 10.18
CA PHE A 98 5.41 -11.88 8.90
C PHE A 98 6.06 -12.67 7.76
N PHE A 99 5.24 -13.27 6.89
CA PHE A 99 5.68 -14.01 5.71
C PHE A 99 5.54 -13.16 4.47
N MET A 100 6.66 -12.82 3.85
CA MET A 100 6.67 -12.12 2.57
C MET A 100 7.09 -13.08 1.45
N MET A 101 6.33 -13.12 0.36
CA MET A 101 6.65 -13.85 -0.85
C MET A 101 6.71 -12.91 -2.04
N PHE A 102 7.58 -13.22 -2.98
CA PHE A 102 7.75 -12.45 -4.21
C PHE A 102 7.15 -13.21 -5.39
N ALA A 103 6.71 -12.47 -6.41
CA ALA A 103 6.17 -13.06 -7.63
C ALA A 103 6.54 -12.20 -8.84
N ASN A 104 7.16 -12.79 -9.86
CA ASN A 104 7.55 -12.10 -11.10
C ASN A 104 6.48 -12.16 -12.19
N THR A 105 5.42 -12.95 -11.98
CA THR A 105 4.30 -13.11 -12.89
C THR A 105 2.99 -13.25 -12.13
N ALA A 106 1.86 -13.03 -12.83
CA ALA A 106 0.53 -13.24 -12.25
C ALA A 106 0.29 -14.69 -11.80
N GLU A 107 0.92 -15.65 -12.50
CA GLU A 107 0.82 -17.07 -12.12
C GLU A 107 1.62 -17.37 -10.86
N GLU A 108 2.83 -16.83 -10.75
CA GLU A 108 3.63 -16.94 -9.52
C GLU A 108 2.93 -16.26 -8.34
N GLU A 109 2.28 -15.11 -8.55
CA GLU A 109 1.49 -14.45 -7.52
C GLU A 109 0.38 -15.37 -7.00
N LYS A 110 -0.36 -16.01 -7.90
CA LYS A 110 -1.39 -16.99 -7.52
C LYS A 110 -0.80 -18.15 -6.72
N LYS A 111 0.29 -18.76 -7.19
CA LYS A 111 1.00 -19.86 -6.48
C LYS A 111 1.53 -19.39 -5.11
N ALA A 112 1.99 -18.15 -4.98
CA ALA A 112 2.44 -17.59 -3.72
C ALA A 112 1.30 -17.48 -2.70
N TYR A 113 0.12 -17.00 -3.10
CA TYR A 113 -1.06 -17.01 -2.23
C TYR A 113 -1.49 -18.43 -1.86
N GLU A 114 -1.52 -19.36 -2.80
CA GLU A 114 -1.83 -20.77 -2.53
C GLU A 114 -0.84 -21.37 -1.52
N LYS A 115 0.45 -21.08 -1.64
CA LYS A 115 1.47 -21.53 -0.70
C LYS A 115 1.29 -20.91 0.69
N LEU A 116 0.96 -19.62 0.79
CA LEU A 116 0.65 -18.98 2.07
C LEU A 116 -0.55 -19.65 2.75
N ILE A 117 -1.60 -19.96 1.99
CA ILE A 117 -2.86 -20.53 2.50
C ILE A 117 -2.70 -22.01 2.86
N TYR A 118 -2.21 -22.83 1.94
CA TYR A 118 -2.28 -24.30 2.07
C TYR A 118 -1.03 -24.91 2.70
N VAL A 119 0.15 -24.30 2.47
CA VAL A 119 1.43 -24.84 2.95
C VAL A 119 1.85 -24.16 4.25
N GLN A 120 1.94 -22.83 4.22
CA GLN A 120 2.32 -22.04 5.40
C GLN A 120 1.18 -21.90 6.40
N LYS A 121 -0.07 -22.07 5.95
CA LYS A 121 -1.30 -21.94 6.76
C LYS A 121 -1.29 -20.64 7.58
N VAL A 122 -1.03 -19.52 6.89
CA VAL A 122 -1.04 -18.21 7.57
C VAL A 122 -2.45 -17.87 8.04
N ASP A 123 -2.56 -17.24 9.21
CA ASP A 123 -3.86 -16.87 9.77
C ASP A 123 -4.50 -15.70 9.05
N LYS A 124 -3.68 -14.77 8.58
CA LYS A 124 -4.09 -13.49 8.04
C LYS A 124 -3.29 -13.12 6.80
N ILE A 125 -3.91 -12.39 5.88
CA ILE A 125 -3.25 -11.91 4.65
C ILE A 125 -3.54 -10.41 4.46
N ILE A 126 -2.53 -9.67 4.00
CA ILE A 126 -2.69 -8.32 3.48
C ILE A 126 -2.65 -8.38 1.95
N LEU A 127 -3.68 -7.83 1.30
CA LEU A 127 -3.72 -7.65 -0.16
C LEU A 127 -3.43 -6.19 -0.51
N HIS A 128 -2.73 -5.98 -1.62
CA HIS A 128 -2.54 -4.65 -2.19
C HIS A 128 -2.70 -4.65 -3.71
N ASN A 129 -2.59 -3.47 -4.33
CA ASN A 129 -2.76 -3.29 -5.79
C ASN A 129 -4.07 -3.92 -6.29
N LEU A 130 -5.19 -3.52 -5.66
CA LEU A 130 -6.51 -4.07 -5.93
C LEU A 130 -6.97 -3.73 -7.34
N LYS A 131 -7.45 -4.76 -8.06
CA LYS A 131 -8.12 -4.61 -9.35
C LYS A 131 -9.59 -4.25 -9.14
N LYS A 132 -10.24 -3.64 -10.14
CA LYS A 132 -11.69 -3.34 -10.13
C LYS A 132 -12.52 -4.59 -9.81
N LYS A 133 -12.14 -5.74 -10.39
CA LYS A 133 -12.69 -7.07 -10.07
C LYS A 133 -11.52 -7.93 -9.60
N ASP A 134 -11.40 -8.15 -8.30
CA ASP A 134 -10.25 -8.85 -7.73
C ASP A 134 -10.64 -10.26 -7.27
N SER A 135 -10.15 -11.26 -8.01
CA SER A 135 -10.42 -12.68 -7.72
C SER A 135 -9.74 -13.17 -6.44
N ARG A 136 -8.65 -12.51 -5.99
CA ARG A 136 -7.94 -12.88 -4.77
C ARG A 136 -8.83 -12.77 -3.54
N ILE A 137 -9.69 -11.74 -3.46
CA ILE A 137 -10.65 -11.58 -2.36
C ILE A 137 -11.63 -12.76 -2.30
N LYS A 138 -12.14 -13.20 -3.47
CA LYS A 138 -13.02 -14.38 -3.52
C LYS A 138 -12.32 -15.64 -3.04
N MET A 139 -11.06 -15.82 -3.43
CA MET A 139 -10.23 -16.95 -3.01
C MET A 139 -10.03 -16.95 -1.48
N LEU A 140 -9.67 -15.81 -0.88
CA LEU A 140 -9.46 -15.70 0.56
C LEU A 140 -10.75 -15.97 1.35
N LYS A 141 -11.89 -15.43 0.90
CA LYS A 141 -13.20 -15.69 1.50
C LYS A 141 -13.57 -17.19 1.43
N LYS A 142 -13.36 -17.83 0.27
CA LYS A 142 -13.63 -19.27 0.09
C LYS A 142 -12.81 -20.15 1.05
N ASN A 143 -11.59 -19.74 1.37
CA ASN A 143 -10.69 -20.46 2.26
C ASN A 143 -10.78 -20.00 3.72
N ASN A 144 -11.74 -19.16 4.08
CA ASN A 144 -11.92 -18.60 5.44
C ASN A 144 -10.65 -17.93 5.99
N VAL A 145 -9.79 -17.37 5.12
CA VAL A 145 -8.60 -16.63 5.52
C VAL A 145 -8.99 -15.20 5.90
N LYS A 146 -8.59 -14.75 7.07
CA LYS A 146 -8.76 -13.35 7.49
C LYS A 146 -7.88 -12.44 6.65
N PHE A 147 -8.39 -11.31 6.17
CA PHE A 147 -7.60 -10.42 5.34
C PHE A 147 -8.04 -8.96 5.46
N VAL A 148 -7.09 -8.08 5.26
CA VAL A 148 -7.31 -6.65 5.04
C VAL A 148 -6.73 -6.28 3.67
N THR A 149 -7.31 -5.29 3.01
CA THR A 149 -6.76 -4.80 1.75
C THR A 149 -6.20 -3.39 1.91
N TRP A 150 -5.08 -3.13 1.31
CA TRP A 150 -4.59 -1.79 1.04
C TRP A 150 -5.06 -1.38 -0.36
N GLY A 151 -6.09 -0.56 -0.39
CA GLY A 151 -6.91 -0.26 -1.53
C GLY A 151 -8.28 -0.95 -1.49
N ARG A 152 -9.19 -0.53 -2.36
CA ARG A 152 -10.57 -1.03 -2.47
C ARG A 152 -10.81 -1.66 -3.84
N THR A 153 -11.90 -2.43 -3.96
CA THR A 153 -12.47 -2.90 -5.22
C THR A 153 -13.94 -2.46 -5.31
N GLU A 154 -14.42 -2.19 -6.51
CA GLU A 154 -15.81 -1.79 -6.75
C GLU A 154 -16.79 -2.97 -6.68
N SER A 155 -16.30 -4.18 -6.94
CA SER A 155 -17.16 -5.36 -7.17
C SER A 155 -17.59 -6.11 -5.91
N LEU A 156 -17.03 -5.80 -4.74
CA LEU A 156 -17.26 -6.58 -3.52
C LEU A 156 -17.48 -5.66 -2.32
N LYS A 157 -18.41 -6.08 -1.45
CA LYS A 157 -18.71 -5.45 -0.15
C LYS A 157 -18.38 -6.41 0.99
N ASN A 158 -18.47 -5.95 2.22
CA ASN A 158 -18.28 -6.76 3.43
C ASN A 158 -16.90 -7.41 3.53
N TYR A 159 -15.85 -6.58 3.46
CA TYR A 159 -14.46 -6.92 3.79
C TYR A 159 -13.77 -5.70 4.37
N SER A 160 -12.67 -5.91 5.06
CA SER A 160 -11.91 -4.84 5.71
C SER A 160 -10.85 -4.26 4.78
N TRP A 161 -10.69 -2.95 4.82
CA TRP A 161 -9.74 -2.25 3.96
C TRP A 161 -9.20 -0.97 4.58
N VAL A 162 -8.03 -0.56 4.14
CA VAL A 162 -7.44 0.76 4.34
C VAL A 162 -7.13 1.37 2.98
N ASP A 163 -7.39 2.65 2.78
CA ASP A 163 -7.16 3.30 1.48
C ASP A 163 -6.96 4.80 1.64
N LEU A 164 -6.36 5.44 0.63
CA LEU A 164 -6.43 6.88 0.43
C LEU A 164 -7.75 7.22 -0.27
N ASP A 165 -8.34 8.37 0.05
CA ASP A 165 -9.45 8.89 -0.73
C ASP A 165 -8.96 9.38 -2.12
N ASN A 166 -8.88 8.44 -3.07
CA ASN A 166 -8.36 8.70 -4.41
C ASN A 166 -9.22 9.68 -5.21
N GLU A 167 -10.55 9.56 -5.08
CA GLU A 167 -11.49 10.45 -5.76
C GLU A 167 -11.45 11.86 -5.15
N GLY A 168 -11.50 11.95 -3.81
CA GLY A 168 -11.36 13.20 -3.08
C GLY A 168 -9.99 13.86 -3.30
N SER A 169 -8.92 13.07 -3.49
CA SER A 169 -7.59 13.58 -3.81
C SER A 169 -7.58 14.36 -5.12
N ILE A 170 -8.17 13.82 -6.16
CA ILE A 170 -8.26 14.51 -7.46
C ILE A 170 -9.15 15.76 -7.36
N ASN A 171 -10.26 15.66 -6.62
CA ASN A 171 -11.11 16.83 -6.42
C ASN A 171 -10.35 17.96 -5.68
N LEU A 172 -9.55 17.62 -4.68
CA LEU A 172 -8.70 18.58 -3.96
C LEU A 172 -7.64 19.21 -4.89
N ILE A 173 -6.98 18.41 -5.74
CA ILE A 173 -6.03 18.90 -6.75
C ILE A 173 -6.73 19.86 -7.72
N MET A 174 -7.88 19.48 -8.25
CA MET A 174 -8.61 20.29 -9.22
C MET A 174 -9.02 21.63 -8.60
N LYS A 175 -9.57 21.62 -7.39
CA LYS A 175 -9.91 22.84 -6.66
C LYS A 175 -8.69 23.75 -6.49
N TYR A 176 -7.56 23.19 -6.03
CA TYR A 176 -6.30 23.89 -5.83
C TYR A 176 -5.76 24.54 -7.12
N LEU A 177 -5.80 23.84 -8.25
CA LEU A 177 -5.36 24.37 -9.54
C LEU A 177 -6.30 25.48 -10.06
N ILE A 178 -7.60 25.33 -9.86
CA ILE A 178 -8.60 26.33 -10.27
C ILE A 178 -8.48 27.61 -9.44
N GLU A 179 -8.23 27.49 -8.12
CA GLU A 179 -7.95 28.64 -7.23
C GLU A 179 -6.68 29.40 -7.67
N LYS A 180 -5.75 28.72 -8.36
CA LYS A 180 -4.57 29.29 -8.99
C LYS A 180 -4.79 29.71 -10.47
N ASN A 181 -6.07 29.84 -10.90
CA ASN A 181 -6.53 30.27 -12.23
C ASN A 181 -6.22 29.29 -13.38
N HIS A 182 -5.90 28.02 -13.09
CA HIS A 182 -5.77 27.02 -14.14
C HIS A 182 -7.14 26.48 -14.56
N ASN A 183 -7.43 26.51 -15.88
CA ASN A 183 -8.65 25.93 -16.47
C ASN A 183 -8.35 24.99 -17.66
N GLN A 184 -7.10 24.95 -18.13
CA GLN A 184 -6.61 24.04 -19.16
C GLN A 184 -5.73 22.97 -18.50
N ILE A 185 -6.38 21.99 -17.88
CA ILE A 185 -5.74 21.02 -16.98
C ILE A 185 -5.75 19.65 -17.65
N ALA A 186 -4.56 19.11 -17.93
CA ALA A 186 -4.41 17.75 -18.43
C ALA A 186 -4.28 16.74 -17.28
N TYR A 187 -4.66 15.49 -17.55
CA TYR A 187 -4.55 14.39 -16.59
C TYR A 187 -3.85 13.19 -17.22
N ILE A 188 -2.80 12.75 -16.56
CA ILE A 188 -2.00 11.57 -16.91
C ILE A 188 -2.32 10.48 -15.91
N ASN A 189 -3.03 9.44 -16.36
CA ASN A 189 -3.37 8.29 -15.55
C ASN A 189 -2.48 7.09 -15.92
N ILE A 190 -2.57 6.03 -15.13
CA ILE A 190 -2.07 4.71 -15.48
C ILE A 190 -3.22 3.85 -16.01
N VAL A 191 -2.90 2.67 -16.55
CA VAL A 191 -3.91 1.74 -17.05
C VAL A 191 -4.92 1.40 -15.96
N GLU A 192 -6.20 1.51 -16.26
CA GLU A 192 -7.34 1.47 -15.33
C GLU A 192 -7.70 0.08 -14.80
N ASN A 193 -6.79 -0.89 -14.91
CA ASN A 193 -6.98 -2.23 -14.33
C ASN A 193 -6.94 -2.19 -12.79
N TYR A 194 -6.24 -1.22 -12.22
CA TYR A 194 -6.17 -0.99 -10.78
C TYR A 194 -7.29 -0.06 -10.33
N ASN A 195 -7.93 -0.40 -9.22
CA ASN A 195 -9.10 0.34 -8.79
C ASN A 195 -8.78 1.79 -8.39
N PHE A 196 -7.61 2.05 -7.82
CA PHE A 196 -7.21 3.43 -7.50
C PHE A 196 -7.07 4.32 -8.75
N ALA A 197 -6.58 3.77 -9.86
CA ALA A 197 -6.49 4.50 -11.13
C ALA A 197 -7.89 4.85 -11.68
N PHE A 198 -8.82 3.89 -11.60
CA PHE A 198 -10.22 4.13 -11.93
C PHE A 198 -10.86 5.20 -11.03
N GLN A 199 -10.67 5.11 -9.70
CA GLN A 199 -11.20 6.10 -8.77
C GLN A 199 -10.64 7.51 -9.03
N ARG A 200 -9.34 7.63 -9.32
CA ARG A 200 -8.71 8.91 -9.70
C ARG A 200 -9.30 9.45 -10.99
N GLN A 201 -9.52 8.60 -12.00
CA GLN A 201 -10.19 8.99 -13.25
C GLN A 201 -11.60 9.51 -12.96
N GLN A 202 -12.40 8.80 -12.16
CA GLN A 202 -13.74 9.26 -11.78
C GLN A 202 -13.68 10.61 -11.04
N GLY A 203 -12.71 10.79 -10.16
CA GLY A 203 -12.47 12.08 -9.50
C GLY A 203 -12.20 13.20 -10.49
N TYR A 204 -11.37 12.96 -11.52
CA TYR A 204 -11.11 13.94 -12.58
C TYR A 204 -12.36 14.31 -13.37
N LEU A 205 -13.11 13.32 -13.86
CA LEU A 205 -14.32 13.55 -14.63
C LEU A 205 -15.42 14.27 -13.81
N LYS A 206 -15.63 13.86 -12.55
CA LYS A 206 -16.56 14.54 -11.64
C LYS A 206 -16.14 15.98 -11.35
N SER A 207 -14.85 16.21 -11.13
CA SER A 207 -14.32 17.55 -10.86
C SER A 207 -14.48 18.48 -12.05
N LEU A 208 -14.21 18.02 -13.28
CA LEU A 208 -14.47 18.80 -14.50
C LEU A 208 -15.93 19.26 -14.55
N LYS A 209 -16.87 18.36 -14.29
CA LYS A 209 -18.30 18.66 -14.25
C LYS A 209 -18.64 19.69 -13.16
N ASN A 210 -18.14 19.47 -11.93
CA ASN A 210 -18.42 20.33 -10.77
C ASN A 210 -17.91 21.76 -10.97
N PHE A 211 -16.74 21.90 -11.58
CA PHE A 211 -16.11 23.20 -11.87
C PHE A 211 -16.49 23.77 -13.25
N LYS A 212 -17.44 23.14 -13.95
CA LYS A 212 -17.93 23.57 -15.26
C LYS A 212 -16.83 23.68 -16.33
N ILE A 213 -15.79 22.84 -16.25
CA ILE A 213 -14.72 22.74 -17.24
C ILE A 213 -15.12 21.69 -18.28
N LYS A 214 -15.08 22.04 -19.56
CA LYS A 214 -15.42 21.12 -20.65
C LYS A 214 -14.35 19.99 -20.73
N TYR A 215 -14.81 18.75 -20.75
CA TYR A 215 -13.92 17.61 -20.98
C TYR A 215 -13.30 17.68 -22.39
N ASN A 216 -11.99 17.50 -22.46
CA ASN A 216 -11.24 17.40 -23.70
C ASN A 216 -10.44 16.07 -23.69
N LYS A 217 -10.79 15.17 -24.62
CA LYS A 217 -10.13 13.86 -24.74
C LYS A 217 -8.62 13.96 -24.96
N ASN A 218 -8.14 15.03 -25.59
CA ASN A 218 -6.73 15.26 -25.88
C ASN A 218 -5.93 15.70 -24.63
N TYR A 219 -6.63 15.98 -23.50
CA TYR A 219 -6.03 16.33 -22.22
C TYR A 219 -5.98 15.14 -21.27
N TYR A 220 -6.36 13.96 -21.72
CA TYR A 220 -6.31 12.72 -20.95
C TYR A 220 -5.38 11.74 -21.61
N LEU A 221 -4.41 11.22 -20.86
CA LEU A 221 -3.52 10.16 -21.28
C LEU A 221 -3.58 9.02 -20.26
N SER A 222 -3.39 7.79 -20.74
CA SER A 222 -3.19 6.61 -19.91
C SER A 222 -1.87 5.95 -20.29
N VAL A 223 -0.94 5.86 -19.34
CA VAL A 223 0.36 5.20 -19.54
C VAL A 223 0.25 3.73 -19.14
N LYS A 224 0.97 2.86 -19.83
CA LYS A 224 0.93 1.41 -19.56
C LYS A 224 1.89 1.00 -18.46
N ASN A 225 3.08 1.59 -18.45
CA ASN A 225 4.13 1.34 -17.48
C ASN A 225 4.37 2.61 -16.66
N GLU A 226 4.78 2.46 -15.42
CA GLU A 226 5.20 3.59 -14.59
C GLU A 226 6.66 3.98 -14.88
N GLU A 227 6.97 4.20 -16.16
CA GLU A 227 8.30 4.64 -16.58
C GLU A 227 8.30 6.12 -16.92
N PRO A 228 9.24 6.93 -16.38
CA PRO A 228 9.32 8.34 -16.68
C PRO A 228 9.49 8.62 -18.18
N GLU A 229 10.20 7.76 -18.91
CA GLU A 229 10.47 7.86 -20.33
C GLU A 229 9.19 7.75 -21.17
N GLU A 230 8.35 6.74 -20.91
CA GLU A 230 7.07 6.58 -21.60
C GLU A 230 6.18 7.79 -21.35
N SER A 231 6.06 8.19 -20.09
CA SER A 231 5.28 9.36 -19.71
C SER A 231 5.79 10.63 -20.36
N ALA A 232 7.11 10.83 -20.41
CA ALA A 232 7.73 12.00 -21.03
C ALA A 232 7.41 12.09 -22.53
N ALA A 233 7.53 11.00 -23.28
CA ALA A 233 7.26 10.96 -24.71
C ALA A 233 5.78 11.32 -25.01
N LEU A 234 4.85 10.72 -24.26
CA LEU A 234 3.42 10.95 -24.40
C LEU A 234 3.02 12.40 -24.02
N ILE A 235 3.54 12.90 -22.90
CA ILE A 235 3.27 14.27 -22.44
C ILE A 235 3.86 15.31 -23.41
N LYS A 236 5.07 15.07 -23.90
CA LYS A 236 5.70 15.95 -24.91
C LYS A 236 4.83 16.09 -26.15
N ASN A 237 4.32 14.98 -26.68
CA ASN A 237 3.43 14.99 -27.83
C ASN A 237 2.10 15.70 -27.51
N MET A 238 1.52 15.43 -26.34
CA MET A 238 0.29 16.09 -25.88
C MET A 238 0.48 17.61 -25.81
N LEU A 239 1.55 18.11 -25.20
CA LEU A 239 1.82 19.54 -25.04
C LEU A 239 2.08 20.24 -26.39
N LYS A 240 2.75 19.58 -27.35
CA LYS A 240 2.92 20.11 -28.71
C LYS A 240 1.60 20.32 -29.43
N ASN A 241 0.70 19.35 -29.31
CA ASN A 241 -0.61 19.36 -29.99
C ASN A 241 -1.65 20.20 -29.26
N ASN A 242 -1.41 20.53 -27.99
CA ASN A 242 -2.36 21.28 -27.15
C ASN A 242 -1.62 22.40 -26.36
N PRO A 243 -1.17 23.47 -27.02
CA PRO A 243 -0.35 24.52 -26.41
C PRO A 243 -1.08 25.34 -25.34
N LYS A 244 -2.40 25.20 -25.21
CA LYS A 244 -3.21 25.88 -24.20
C LYS A 244 -3.13 25.22 -22.82
N ILE A 245 -2.60 23.99 -22.70
CA ILE A 245 -2.46 23.32 -21.41
C ILE A 245 -1.55 24.15 -20.50
N THR A 246 -2.03 24.44 -19.29
CA THR A 246 -1.31 25.22 -18.28
C THR A 246 -0.97 24.41 -17.03
N ALA A 247 -1.64 23.28 -16.81
CA ALA A 247 -1.38 22.40 -15.69
C ALA A 247 -1.54 20.92 -16.09
N ILE A 248 -0.75 20.07 -15.45
CA ILE A 248 -0.78 18.62 -15.61
C ILE A 248 -0.92 17.97 -14.23
N ILE A 249 -1.95 17.13 -14.10
CA ILE A 249 -2.12 16.22 -12.96
C ILE A 249 -1.53 14.89 -13.36
N CYS A 250 -0.56 14.37 -12.58
CA CYS A 250 0.06 13.07 -12.77
C CYS A 250 -0.43 12.11 -11.69
N SER A 251 -0.97 10.96 -12.08
CA SER A 251 -1.50 9.98 -11.11
C SER A 251 -0.42 9.27 -10.29
N THR A 252 0.84 9.35 -10.70
CA THR A 252 2.00 8.78 -10.00
C THR A 252 3.18 9.74 -10.03
N GLU A 253 4.12 9.56 -9.09
CA GLU A 253 5.37 10.34 -9.05
C GLU A 253 6.21 10.17 -10.31
N TYR A 254 6.22 8.99 -10.92
CA TYR A 254 7.01 8.71 -12.15
C TYR A 254 6.45 9.46 -13.36
N SER A 255 5.13 9.52 -13.49
CA SER A 255 4.50 10.38 -14.50
C SER A 255 4.81 11.86 -14.25
N GLY A 256 4.97 12.27 -12.98
CA GLY A 256 5.41 13.61 -12.60
C GLY A 256 6.84 13.90 -13.06
N VAL A 257 7.77 12.96 -12.87
CA VAL A 257 9.15 13.06 -13.40
C VAL A 257 9.13 13.10 -14.93
N GLY A 258 8.30 12.26 -15.57
CA GLY A 258 8.11 12.30 -17.02
C GLY A 258 7.59 13.65 -17.52
N ALA A 259 6.70 14.30 -16.76
CA ALA A 259 6.21 15.64 -17.09
C ALA A 259 7.33 16.69 -17.01
N ILE A 260 8.20 16.62 -16.00
CA ILE A 260 9.38 17.50 -15.90
C ILE A 260 10.29 17.29 -17.11
N LYS A 261 10.61 16.04 -17.45
CA LYS A 261 11.45 15.71 -18.59
C LYS A 261 10.87 16.24 -19.90
N ALA A 262 9.56 15.99 -20.14
CA ALA A 262 8.86 16.51 -21.33
C ALA A 262 8.90 18.04 -21.42
N CYS A 263 8.69 18.74 -20.32
CA CYS A 263 8.76 20.20 -20.29
C CYS A 263 10.17 20.73 -20.56
N ASN A 264 11.21 20.11 -19.98
CA ASN A 264 12.59 20.48 -20.23
C ASN A 264 12.96 20.31 -21.72
N GLU A 265 12.54 19.20 -22.37
CA GLU A 265 12.75 18.96 -23.80
C GLU A 265 11.98 19.94 -24.70
N LEU A 266 10.95 20.59 -24.18
CA LEU A 266 10.18 21.63 -24.86
C LEU A 266 10.62 23.06 -24.47
N ASN A 267 11.69 23.20 -23.69
CA ASN A 267 12.15 24.48 -23.12
C ASN A 267 11.07 25.22 -22.31
N LYS A 268 10.13 24.46 -21.68
CA LYS A 268 9.09 25.00 -20.79
C LYS A 268 9.55 24.89 -19.34
N LYS A 269 9.43 25.99 -18.59
CA LYS A 269 9.80 26.05 -17.18
C LYS A 269 8.66 25.52 -16.32
N ILE A 270 8.92 24.42 -15.59
CA ILE A 270 7.97 23.90 -14.58
C ILE A 270 7.78 24.91 -13.45
N GLY A 271 6.55 25.08 -13.00
CA GLY A 271 6.20 26.05 -11.96
C GLY A 271 6.17 27.49 -12.47
N LYS A 272 6.35 27.71 -13.79
CA LYS A 272 6.20 29.01 -14.45
C LYS A 272 5.31 28.91 -15.69
N ASP A 273 5.71 28.11 -16.68
CA ASP A 273 4.98 27.96 -17.95
C ASP A 273 3.94 26.83 -17.85
N ILE A 274 4.28 25.76 -17.13
CA ILE A 274 3.41 24.61 -16.86
C ILE A 274 3.47 24.27 -15.37
N SER A 275 2.30 24.15 -14.73
CA SER A 275 2.16 23.60 -13.39
C SER A 275 2.07 22.08 -13.45
N VAL A 276 2.76 21.39 -12.52
CA VAL A 276 2.70 19.93 -12.39
C VAL A 276 2.38 19.57 -10.95
N ILE A 277 1.40 18.70 -10.76
CA ILE A 277 1.04 18.15 -9.45
C ILE A 277 0.87 16.63 -9.56
N THR A 278 1.32 15.90 -8.55
CA THR A 278 1.34 14.44 -8.55
C THR A 278 0.84 13.84 -7.24
N PHE A 279 0.89 12.53 -7.12
CA PHE A 279 0.76 11.83 -5.85
C PHE A 279 2.14 11.60 -5.25
N ASP A 280 2.24 11.72 -3.91
CA ASP A 280 3.51 11.68 -3.20
C ASP A 280 4.12 10.27 -3.21
N GLY A 281 5.35 10.16 -3.67
CA GLY A 281 6.22 9.01 -3.49
C GLY A 281 7.16 9.23 -2.31
N PRO A 282 7.87 8.20 -1.83
CA PRO A 282 8.72 8.33 -0.65
C PRO A 282 9.89 9.31 -0.81
N VAL A 283 10.47 9.42 -2.00
CA VAL A 283 11.70 10.21 -2.22
C VAL A 283 11.69 10.97 -3.55
N VAL A 284 11.12 10.42 -4.60
CA VAL A 284 11.26 10.90 -5.99
C VAL A 284 10.92 12.39 -6.15
N GLN A 285 9.83 12.84 -5.50
CA GLN A 285 9.40 14.23 -5.60
C GLN A 285 10.38 15.24 -4.99
N LEU A 286 11.27 14.80 -4.09
CA LEU A 286 12.29 15.65 -3.46
C LEU A 286 13.57 15.73 -4.31
N LEU A 287 13.79 14.76 -5.19
CA LEU A 287 14.97 14.69 -6.05
C LEU A 287 14.83 15.53 -7.34
N THR A 288 13.65 16.07 -7.60
CA THR A 288 13.42 16.93 -8.77
C THR A 288 13.70 18.40 -8.47
N THR A 289 14.08 19.17 -9.50
CA THR A 289 14.28 20.62 -9.42
C THR A 289 13.41 21.29 -10.50
N PRO A 290 12.34 22.04 -10.10
CA PRO A 290 11.84 22.21 -8.73
C PRO A 290 11.24 20.91 -8.13
N ALA A 291 11.19 20.85 -6.79
CA ALA A 291 10.57 19.73 -6.09
C ALA A 291 9.06 19.66 -6.38
N LEU A 292 8.54 18.46 -6.65
CA LEU A 292 7.16 18.22 -7.07
C LEU A 292 6.14 18.51 -5.95
N THR A 293 5.18 19.39 -6.22
CA THR A 293 3.95 19.53 -5.44
C THR A 293 3.11 18.26 -5.57
N ALA A 294 2.61 17.74 -4.46
CA ALA A 294 1.97 16.42 -4.49
C ALA A 294 0.85 16.26 -3.44
N ILE A 295 -0.04 15.28 -3.68
CA ILE A 295 -0.93 14.75 -2.65
C ILE A 295 -0.12 13.83 -1.74
N SER A 296 -0.13 14.11 -0.45
CA SER A 296 0.47 13.25 0.58
C SER A 296 -0.22 11.89 0.63
N HIS A 297 0.58 10.82 0.63
CA HIS A 297 0.10 9.46 0.76
C HIS A 297 0.58 8.87 2.10
N PRO A 298 -0.28 8.77 3.13
CA PRO A 298 0.13 8.43 4.50
C PRO A 298 0.32 6.91 4.65
N ARG A 299 1.29 6.32 3.93
CA ARG A 299 1.52 4.87 3.85
C ARG A 299 1.80 4.23 5.19
N LYS A 300 2.60 4.89 6.06
CA LYS A 300 2.88 4.40 7.41
C LYS A 300 1.62 4.30 8.26
N GLU A 301 0.76 5.34 8.20
CA GLU A 301 -0.52 5.34 8.90
C GLU A 301 -1.44 4.24 8.39
N LEU A 302 -1.53 4.07 7.06
CA LEU A 302 -2.31 2.99 6.44
C LEU A 302 -1.80 1.61 6.86
N GLY A 303 -0.47 1.42 6.96
CA GLY A 303 0.13 0.18 7.46
C GLY A 303 -0.24 -0.10 8.92
N SER A 304 -0.12 0.89 9.80
CA SER A 304 -0.55 0.78 11.20
C SER A 304 -2.03 0.40 11.31
N LYS A 305 -2.90 1.08 10.55
CA LYS A 305 -4.34 0.77 10.54
C LYS A 305 -4.65 -0.61 9.98
N ALA A 306 -3.92 -1.07 8.98
CA ALA A 306 -4.11 -2.40 8.41
C ALA A 306 -3.81 -3.51 9.43
N ILE A 307 -2.70 -3.41 10.15
CA ILE A 307 -2.33 -4.42 11.16
C ILE A 307 -3.27 -4.37 12.37
N GLU A 308 -3.69 -3.18 12.83
CA GLU A 308 -4.69 -3.03 13.89
C GLU A 308 -6.01 -3.72 13.52
N ILE A 309 -6.51 -3.51 12.29
CA ILE A 309 -7.72 -4.15 11.78
C ILE A 309 -7.57 -5.67 11.74
N LEU A 310 -6.42 -6.18 11.30
CA LEU A 310 -6.14 -7.62 11.26
C LEU A 310 -6.16 -8.28 12.64
N LEU A 311 -5.63 -7.60 13.65
CA LEU A 311 -5.67 -8.07 15.04
C LEU A 311 -7.09 -8.07 15.60
N ASP A 312 -7.85 -7.04 15.28
CA ASP A 312 -9.25 -6.95 15.68
C ASP A 312 -10.11 -8.10 15.14
N MET A 313 -9.74 -8.72 14.02
CA MET A 313 -10.46 -9.88 13.45
C MET A 313 -10.45 -11.13 14.34
N ASP A 314 -9.62 -11.15 15.38
CA ASP A 314 -9.60 -12.24 16.36
C ASP A 314 -10.62 -12.04 17.49
N LYS A 315 -11.21 -10.85 17.60
CA LYS A 315 -12.23 -10.53 18.59
C LYS A 315 -13.56 -11.21 18.26
N LYS A 316 -14.27 -11.61 19.28
CA LYS A 316 -15.64 -12.16 19.16
C LYS A 316 -16.56 -11.09 18.55
N ASN A 317 -17.42 -11.52 17.61
CA ASN A 317 -18.36 -10.63 16.91
C ASN A 317 -17.71 -9.52 16.07
N TYR A 318 -16.54 -9.81 15.46
CA TYR A 318 -15.90 -8.87 14.55
C TYR A 318 -16.77 -8.57 13.33
N THR A 319 -16.90 -7.31 13.01
CA THR A 319 -17.51 -6.82 11.76
C THR A 319 -16.46 -6.14 10.89
N PRO A 320 -16.57 -6.19 9.55
CA PRO A 320 -15.60 -5.55 8.65
C PRO A 320 -15.42 -4.06 8.96
N LYS A 321 -14.16 -3.63 9.07
CA LYS A 321 -13.76 -2.26 9.33
C LYS A 321 -13.10 -1.64 8.12
N SER A 322 -13.21 -0.33 7.99
CA SER A 322 -12.56 0.42 6.92
C SER A 322 -11.88 1.66 7.47
N TYR A 323 -10.77 2.03 6.85
CA TYR A 323 -10.10 3.29 7.13
C TYR A 323 -9.79 4.02 5.82
N LEU A 324 -10.34 5.24 5.67
CA LEU A 324 -10.13 6.11 4.53
C LEU A 324 -9.31 7.31 4.95
N ALA A 325 -8.05 7.35 4.54
CA ALA A 325 -7.16 8.47 4.82
C ALA A 325 -7.56 9.69 3.97
N LYS A 326 -7.61 10.86 4.61
CA LYS A 326 -7.92 12.13 3.93
C LYS A 326 -6.71 12.64 3.17
N PRO A 327 -6.89 13.12 1.92
CA PRO A 327 -5.80 13.71 1.16
C PRO A 327 -5.38 15.07 1.72
N LYS A 328 -4.08 15.38 1.56
CA LYS A 328 -3.51 16.71 1.84
C LYS A 328 -2.56 17.07 0.71
N ILE A 329 -2.58 18.34 0.27
CA ILE A 329 -1.58 18.86 -0.67
C ILE A 329 -0.34 19.26 0.11
N VAL A 330 0.82 18.81 -0.38
CA VAL A 330 2.14 19.28 0.04
C VAL A 330 2.65 20.18 -1.06
N GLU A 331 2.55 21.50 -0.85
CA GLU A 331 3.06 22.50 -1.80
C GLU A 331 4.58 22.49 -1.83
N ARG A 332 5.12 22.56 -3.06
CA ARG A 332 6.56 22.68 -3.35
C ARG A 332 6.74 23.66 -4.51
N GLY A 333 7.65 23.42 -5.44
CA GLY A 333 8.03 24.41 -6.47
C GLY A 333 7.36 24.25 -7.85
N THR A 334 6.47 23.27 -8.05
CA THR A 334 5.99 22.93 -9.40
C THR A 334 4.61 23.49 -9.78
N VAL A 335 3.98 24.26 -8.92
CA VAL A 335 2.67 24.88 -9.21
C VAL A 335 2.75 26.38 -9.00
N ASN A 336 2.36 27.15 -10.01
CA ASN A 336 2.27 28.62 -9.97
C ASN A 336 0.81 29.07 -9.96
N THR A 337 0.63 30.37 -9.75
CA THR A 337 -0.66 31.05 -9.96
C THR A 337 -0.59 31.83 -11.28
N LEU A 338 -1.54 31.54 -12.17
CA LEU A 338 -1.66 32.33 -13.42
C LEU A 338 -2.24 33.72 -13.15
N LYS A 339 -1.79 34.71 -13.91
CA LYS A 339 -2.45 36.04 -13.91
C LYS A 339 -3.90 35.85 -14.37
N LYS A 340 -4.84 36.49 -13.70
CA LYS A 340 -6.21 36.59 -14.24
C LYS A 340 -6.14 37.35 -15.56
N ILE A 341 -6.59 36.70 -16.61
CA ILE A 341 -6.84 37.35 -17.92
C ILE A 341 -8.19 38.02 -17.88
#